data_fc23cd85e5a220a4d5975749d221dbcb
#
_entry.id   fc23cd85e5a220a4d5975749d221dbcb
#
_cell.length_a   1.000
_cell.length_b   1.000
_cell.length_c   1.000
_cell.angle_alpha   90.00
_cell.angle_beta   90.00
_cell.angle_gamma   90.00
#
_symmetry.space_group_name_H-M   'P 1'
#
loop_
_entity.id
_entity.type
_entity.pdbx_description
1 polymer ?
#
loop_
_entity_poly.entity_id
_entity_poly.type
_entity_poly.pdbx_seq_one_letter_code
_entity_poly.pdbx_strand_id
1 'polypeptide(L)'
;MLEVKDATIAVGERILAEGLSFIAKDGELTCITGSEGSGKTTLLRTLMGFLPVRNGFVSVDGELLTILSAHAFRTMMVYLPQQMQMLAHQLTPPELSVCEADDYAVWNTLLPSAVKAQQPSPLTPEAIYRLAEKTLSEAGDKQIVIADEPAALLTPELSERMLQLLVSQADAGKTVLIASRRPQLIEQANQVISL
;
A
#
# COMPACT_ATOMS: atom_id res chain seq x y z
N MET A 1 7.88 12.80 5.12
CA MET A 1 9.01 12.14 4.40
C MET A 1 9.22 10.73 4.96
N LEU A 2 9.37 9.69 4.09
CA LEU A 2 9.62 8.31 4.49
C LEU A 2 11.02 7.88 4.01
N GLU A 3 11.87 7.40 4.92
CA GLU A 3 13.22 6.94 4.63
C GLU A 3 13.33 5.42 4.85
N VAL A 4 14.00 4.75 3.93
CA VAL A 4 14.42 3.33 4.01
C VAL A 4 15.94 3.31 3.91
N LYS A 5 16.62 2.65 4.85
CA LYS A 5 18.08 2.59 4.86
C LYS A 5 18.58 1.18 5.12
N ASP A 6 19.40 0.68 4.19
CA ASP A 6 20.04 -0.63 4.21
C ASP A 6 19.08 -1.79 4.53
N ALA A 7 17.80 -1.62 4.11
CA ALA A 7 16.73 -2.53 4.48
C ALA A 7 16.82 -3.85 3.71
N THR A 8 16.68 -4.95 4.45
CA THR A 8 16.49 -6.28 3.88
C THR A 8 15.03 -6.68 4.03
N ILE A 9 14.36 -6.88 2.90
CA ILE A 9 12.96 -7.29 2.82
C ILE A 9 12.90 -8.79 2.57
N ALA A 10 12.19 -9.53 3.43
CA ALA A 10 12.10 -10.97 3.34
C ALA A 10 10.71 -11.49 3.70
N VAL A 11 10.36 -12.66 3.19
CA VAL A 11 9.18 -13.44 3.59
C VAL A 11 9.65 -14.82 4.01
N GLY A 12 9.52 -15.12 5.30
CA GLY A 12 10.13 -16.31 5.88
C GLY A 12 11.65 -16.29 5.66
N GLU A 13 12.20 -17.30 5.03
CA GLU A 13 13.64 -17.39 4.73
C GLU A 13 14.01 -16.75 3.37
N ARG A 14 13.02 -16.45 2.52
CA ARG A 14 13.26 -15.89 1.19
C ARG A 14 13.53 -14.40 1.28
N ILE A 15 14.74 -13.98 0.91
CA ILE A 15 15.09 -12.57 0.72
C ILE A 15 14.55 -12.11 -0.64
N LEU A 16 13.84 -10.98 -0.65
CA LEU A 16 13.25 -10.36 -1.83
C LEU A 16 14.06 -9.16 -2.30
N ALA A 17 14.60 -8.38 -1.36
CA ALA A 17 15.50 -7.28 -1.62
C ALA A 17 16.49 -7.15 -0.46
N GLU A 18 17.74 -6.80 -0.75
CA GLU A 18 18.81 -6.63 0.23
C GLU A 18 19.51 -5.28 0.03
N GLY A 19 19.84 -4.61 1.13
CA GLY A 19 20.54 -3.32 1.11
C GLY A 19 19.72 -2.18 0.47
N LEU A 20 18.38 -2.26 0.51
CA LEU A 20 17.51 -1.27 -0.10
C LEU A 20 17.59 0.05 0.66
N SER A 21 17.92 1.13 -0.07
CA SER A 21 18.00 2.47 0.52
C SER A 21 17.37 3.50 -0.43
N PHE A 22 16.40 4.25 0.06
CA PHE A 22 15.76 5.36 -0.66
C PHE A 22 15.01 6.28 0.29
N ILE A 23 14.68 7.47 -0.21
CA ILE A 23 13.87 8.46 0.51
C ILE A 23 12.68 8.82 -0.38
N ALA A 24 11.47 8.56 0.11
CA ALA A 24 10.24 9.08 -0.50
C ALA A 24 9.92 10.43 0.14
N LYS A 25 10.01 11.50 -0.64
CA LYS A 25 9.84 12.86 -0.16
C LYS A 25 8.38 13.31 -0.20
N ASP A 26 8.06 14.28 0.65
CA ASP A 26 6.77 14.96 0.60
C ASP A 26 6.65 15.75 -0.71
N GLY A 27 5.46 15.72 -1.31
CA GLY A 27 5.23 16.35 -2.60
C GLY A 27 5.75 15.57 -3.80
N GLU A 28 6.30 14.36 -3.60
CA GLU A 28 6.84 13.52 -4.68
C GLU A 28 6.12 12.18 -4.79
N LEU A 29 6.02 11.69 -6.02
CA LEU A 29 5.52 10.36 -6.35
C LEU A 29 6.71 9.42 -6.54
N THR A 30 6.84 8.42 -5.67
CA THR A 30 7.85 7.36 -5.75
C THR A 30 7.22 6.08 -6.29
N CYS A 31 7.75 5.55 -7.39
CA CYS A 31 7.29 4.30 -7.99
C CYS A 31 8.22 3.14 -7.66
N ILE A 32 7.67 2.07 -7.09
CA ILE A 32 8.34 0.80 -6.86
C ILE A 32 7.97 -0.12 -8.02
N THR A 33 8.95 -0.52 -8.84
CA THR A 33 8.75 -1.38 -9.99
C THR A 33 9.51 -2.70 -9.86
N GLY A 34 9.19 -3.66 -10.70
CA GLY A 34 9.83 -4.98 -10.72
C GLY A 34 8.88 -6.05 -11.26
N SER A 35 9.41 -7.23 -11.54
CA SER A 35 8.65 -8.36 -12.07
C SER A 35 7.53 -8.82 -11.11
N GLU A 36 6.65 -9.67 -11.60
CA GLU A 36 5.68 -10.33 -10.73
C GLU A 36 6.40 -11.21 -9.70
N GLY A 37 5.98 -11.13 -8.42
CA GLY A 37 6.65 -11.84 -7.34
C GLY A 37 7.98 -11.26 -6.87
N SER A 38 8.42 -10.10 -7.38
CA SER A 38 9.66 -9.43 -6.92
C SER A 38 9.60 -8.90 -5.49
N GLY A 39 8.41 -8.80 -4.89
CA GLY A 39 8.26 -8.36 -3.50
C GLY A 39 7.70 -6.95 -3.32
N LYS A 40 7.16 -6.31 -4.36
CA LYS A 40 6.58 -4.95 -4.28
C LYS A 40 5.55 -4.81 -3.17
N THR A 41 4.53 -5.68 -3.16
CA THR A 41 3.52 -5.71 -2.10
C THR A 41 4.13 -5.97 -0.73
N THR A 42 5.14 -6.85 -0.66
CA THR A 42 5.85 -7.14 0.59
C THR A 42 6.58 -5.91 1.10
N LEU A 43 7.29 -5.20 0.22
CA LEU A 43 7.92 -3.93 0.58
C LEU A 43 6.89 -2.92 1.09
N LEU A 44 5.77 -2.70 0.37
CA LEU A 44 4.72 -1.79 0.85
C LEU A 44 4.19 -2.19 2.24
N ARG A 45 3.96 -3.49 2.49
CA ARG A 45 3.53 -4.00 3.79
C ARG A 45 4.59 -3.78 4.88
N THR A 46 5.86 -3.91 4.53
CA THR A 46 6.96 -3.61 5.45
C THR A 46 7.00 -2.12 5.79
N LEU A 47 6.80 -1.23 4.80
CA LEU A 47 6.73 0.22 5.02
C LEU A 47 5.54 0.64 5.89
N MET A 48 4.45 -0.13 5.87
CA MET A 48 3.29 0.06 6.75
C MET A 48 3.45 -0.60 8.13
N GLY A 49 4.57 -1.29 8.38
CA GLY A 49 4.82 -1.98 9.65
C GLY A 49 3.97 -3.24 9.87
N PHE A 50 3.45 -3.87 8.79
CA PHE A 50 2.81 -5.19 8.88
C PHE A 50 3.83 -6.33 8.85
N LEU A 51 5.02 -6.09 8.30
CA LEU A 51 6.11 -7.04 8.24
C LEU A 51 7.37 -6.39 8.81
N PRO A 52 8.21 -7.13 9.53
CA PRO A 52 9.45 -6.59 10.07
C PRO A 52 10.50 -6.39 8.96
N VAL A 53 11.35 -5.40 9.13
CA VAL A 53 12.61 -5.27 8.40
C VAL A 53 13.62 -6.25 9.02
N ARG A 54 14.32 -7.05 8.21
CA ARG A 54 15.34 -8.00 8.73
C ARG A 54 16.62 -7.28 9.14
N ASN A 55 17.11 -6.39 8.30
CA ASN A 55 18.26 -5.53 8.54
C ASN A 55 17.92 -4.12 8.10
N GLY A 56 18.68 -3.14 8.56
CA GLY A 56 18.42 -1.73 8.28
C GLY A 56 17.23 -1.20 9.05
N PHE A 57 16.63 -0.12 8.55
CA PHE A 57 15.47 0.49 9.19
C PHE A 57 14.57 1.22 8.19
N VAL A 58 13.36 1.49 8.64
CA VAL A 58 12.40 2.42 8.02
C VAL A 58 12.10 3.50 9.04
N SER A 59 12.05 4.75 8.61
CA SER A 59 11.64 5.87 9.46
C SER A 59 10.66 6.78 8.71
N VAL A 60 9.82 7.47 9.47
CA VAL A 60 8.94 8.53 8.97
C VAL A 60 9.23 9.76 9.79
N ASP A 61 9.62 10.86 9.12
CA ASP A 61 10.00 12.12 9.74
C ASP A 61 11.07 11.98 10.87
N GLY A 62 11.99 11.01 10.67
CA GLY A 62 13.07 10.71 11.63
C GLY A 62 12.68 9.76 12.75
N GLU A 63 11.40 9.39 12.89
CA GLU A 63 10.96 8.39 13.86
C GLU A 63 11.04 6.97 13.26
N LEU A 64 11.64 6.05 14.01
CA LEU A 64 11.82 4.67 13.55
C LEU A 64 10.51 3.89 13.56
N LEU A 65 10.26 3.18 12.46
CA LEU A 65 9.19 2.21 12.37
C LEU A 65 9.59 0.95 13.14
N THR A 66 8.92 0.72 14.24
CA THR A 66 9.08 -0.44 15.12
C THR A 66 7.72 -1.12 15.32
N ILE A 67 7.68 -2.28 15.95
CA ILE A 67 6.43 -2.95 16.33
C ILE A 67 5.56 -2.02 17.21
N LEU A 68 6.17 -1.25 18.10
CA LEU A 68 5.47 -0.35 19.02
C LEU A 68 4.91 0.89 18.32
N SER A 69 5.65 1.45 17.35
CA SER A 69 5.25 2.67 16.61
C SER A 69 4.38 2.38 15.38
N ALA A 70 4.35 1.13 14.89
CA ALA A 70 3.70 0.75 13.64
C ALA A 70 2.20 1.16 13.57
N HIS A 71 1.48 1.08 14.70
CA HIS A 71 0.09 1.52 14.73
C HIS A 71 -0.04 3.02 14.49
N ALA A 72 0.77 3.84 15.17
CA ALA A 72 0.79 5.29 14.99
C ALA A 72 1.12 5.67 13.54
N PHE A 73 2.13 5.02 12.93
CA PHE A 73 2.46 5.26 11.52
C PHE A 73 1.29 4.94 10.58
N ARG A 74 0.56 3.83 10.79
CA ARG A 74 -0.60 3.50 9.96
C ARG A 74 -1.72 4.53 10.07
N THR A 75 -1.87 5.25 11.18
CA THR A 75 -2.87 6.34 11.27
C THR A 75 -2.56 7.51 10.34
N MET A 76 -1.28 7.73 10.00
CA MET A 76 -0.83 8.75 9.06
C MET A 76 -0.84 8.29 7.59
N MET A 77 -1.19 7.03 7.33
CA MET A 77 -1.13 6.42 6.01
C MET A 77 -2.52 6.14 5.45
N VAL A 78 -2.65 6.24 4.13
CA VAL A 78 -3.78 5.71 3.35
C VAL A 78 -3.25 4.59 2.48
N TYR A 79 -3.93 3.47 2.46
CA TYR A 79 -3.56 2.34 1.63
C TYR A 79 -4.64 2.00 0.60
N LEU A 80 -4.25 1.96 -0.66
CA LEU A 80 -5.04 1.44 -1.77
C LEU A 80 -4.50 0.05 -2.14
N PRO A 81 -5.18 -1.04 -1.75
CA PRO A 81 -4.73 -2.40 -2.05
C PRO A 81 -4.98 -2.76 -3.51
N GLN A 82 -4.20 -3.69 -4.05
CA GLN A 82 -4.41 -4.27 -5.37
C GLN A 82 -5.83 -4.85 -5.54
N GLN A 83 -6.37 -5.47 -4.50
CA GLN A 83 -7.73 -5.98 -4.46
C GLN A 83 -8.64 -4.99 -3.73
N MET A 84 -9.14 -4.00 -4.47
CA MET A 84 -10.02 -2.96 -3.93
C MET A 84 -11.31 -3.49 -3.31
N GLN A 85 -11.74 -4.71 -3.65
CA GLN A 85 -12.87 -5.38 -3.00
C GLN A 85 -12.70 -5.49 -1.48
N MET A 86 -11.45 -5.58 -0.99
CA MET A 86 -11.17 -5.62 0.45
C MET A 86 -11.58 -4.31 1.15
N LEU A 87 -11.46 -3.16 0.48
CA LEU A 87 -11.92 -1.88 1.04
C LEU A 87 -13.44 -1.77 1.06
N ALA A 88 -14.14 -2.33 0.07
CA ALA A 88 -15.60 -2.29 0.00
C ALA A 88 -16.25 -2.98 1.21
N HIS A 89 -15.63 -4.01 1.77
CA HIS A 89 -16.11 -4.69 2.98
C HIS A 89 -15.86 -3.91 4.27
N GLN A 90 -14.90 -2.99 4.31
CA GLN A 90 -14.62 -2.15 5.47
C GLN A 90 -15.61 -0.97 5.61
N LEU A 91 -16.36 -0.67 4.55
CA LEU A 91 -17.37 0.40 4.54
C LEU A 91 -18.73 -0.03 5.09
N THR A 92 -18.95 -1.31 5.34
CA THR A 92 -20.08 -1.84 6.10
C THR A 92 -19.57 -2.27 7.47
N PRO A 93 -19.94 -1.60 8.58
CA PRO A 93 -19.42 -1.98 9.87
C PRO A 93 -20.05 -3.30 10.34
N PRO A 94 -19.27 -4.37 10.54
CA PRO A 94 -19.52 -5.26 11.62
C PRO A 94 -18.85 -4.66 12.86
N GLU A 95 -19.53 -4.65 13.96
CA GLU A 95 -18.96 -4.43 15.29
C GLU A 95 -17.76 -5.39 15.46
N LEU A 96 -16.54 -4.89 15.26
CA LEU A 96 -15.33 -5.66 15.50
C LEU A 96 -14.63 -5.11 16.73
N SER A 97 -14.90 -5.81 17.83
CA SER A 97 -14.02 -5.86 18.99
C SER A 97 -12.58 -6.12 18.57
N VAL A 98 -11.70 -5.34 19.17
CA VAL A 98 -10.25 -5.41 19.17
C VAL A 98 -9.74 -6.86 19.05
N CYS A 99 -9.00 -7.18 17.98
CA CYS A 99 -8.15 -8.36 17.95
C CYS A 99 -6.69 -7.90 17.89
N GLU A 100 -5.97 -8.28 18.93
CA GLU A 100 -4.53 -8.13 19.08
C GLU A 100 -3.78 -8.95 18.01
N ALA A 101 -2.65 -8.40 17.60
CA ALA A 101 -1.78 -8.94 16.58
C ALA A 101 -1.20 -10.28 17.02
N ASP A 102 -1.46 -11.35 16.29
CA ASP A 102 -0.50 -12.47 16.09
C ASP A 102 -0.92 -13.51 15.03
N ASP A 103 -1.95 -13.28 14.21
CA ASP A 103 -2.53 -14.40 13.47
C ASP A 103 -2.77 -14.16 11.98
N TYR A 104 -1.71 -14.14 11.19
CA TYR A 104 -1.87 -14.31 9.72
C TYR A 104 -2.33 -15.75 9.36
N ALA A 105 -2.06 -16.72 10.24
CA ALA A 105 -2.50 -18.12 10.08
C ALA A 105 -3.98 -18.32 10.49
N VAL A 106 -4.49 -17.55 11.45
CA VAL A 106 -5.85 -17.68 11.98
C VAL A 106 -6.92 -17.15 11.03
N TRP A 107 -6.61 -16.12 10.24
CA TRP A 107 -7.57 -15.58 9.27
C TRP A 107 -8.03 -16.59 8.21
N ASN A 108 -7.18 -17.50 7.82
CA ASN A 108 -7.55 -18.56 6.87
C ASN A 108 -8.33 -19.72 7.51
N THR A 109 -8.28 -19.88 8.82
CA THR A 109 -8.87 -21.02 9.52
C THR A 109 -10.20 -20.69 10.19
N LEU A 110 -10.44 -19.41 10.56
CA LEU A 110 -11.61 -18.98 11.33
C LEU A 110 -12.74 -18.39 10.51
N LEU A 111 -12.60 -18.23 9.18
CA LEU A 111 -13.75 -17.83 8.36
C LEU A 111 -14.76 -19.00 8.32
N PRO A 112 -15.98 -18.84 8.87
CA PRO A 112 -17.02 -19.85 8.75
C PRO A 112 -17.24 -20.18 7.28
N SER A 113 -17.50 -21.45 6.95
CA SER A 113 -17.74 -21.92 5.59
C SER A 113 -18.89 -21.16 4.88
N ALA A 114 -19.77 -20.52 5.64
CA ALA A 114 -20.83 -19.66 5.12
C ALA A 114 -20.32 -18.33 4.48
N VAL A 115 -19.17 -17.82 4.89
CA VAL A 115 -18.56 -16.60 4.31
C VAL A 115 -17.86 -16.92 2.99
N LYS A 116 -17.46 -18.18 2.78
CA LYS A 116 -16.90 -18.65 1.49
C LYS A 116 -17.91 -18.72 0.35
N ALA A 117 -19.21 -18.68 0.65
CA ALA A 117 -20.28 -18.89 -0.34
C ALA A 117 -20.72 -17.61 -1.07
N GLN A 118 -20.32 -16.43 -0.62
CA GLN A 118 -20.58 -15.18 -1.32
C GLN A 118 -19.24 -14.52 -1.66
N GLN A 119 -18.59 -15.00 -2.72
CA GLN A 119 -17.58 -14.18 -3.39
C GLN A 119 -18.34 -12.95 -3.92
N PRO A 120 -18.02 -11.74 -3.44
CA PRO A 120 -18.65 -10.53 -3.96
C PRO A 120 -18.37 -10.49 -5.46
N SER A 121 -19.39 -10.15 -6.25
CA SER A 121 -19.22 -9.92 -7.68
C SER A 121 -18.02 -8.99 -7.89
N PRO A 122 -17.15 -9.29 -8.88
CA PRO A 122 -15.99 -8.45 -9.14
C PRO A 122 -16.46 -7.01 -9.36
N LEU A 123 -15.78 -6.05 -8.70
CA LEU A 123 -16.07 -4.64 -8.88
C LEU A 123 -15.79 -4.24 -10.33
N THR A 124 -16.67 -3.42 -10.92
CA THR A 124 -16.39 -2.83 -12.23
C THR A 124 -15.20 -1.85 -12.14
N PRO A 125 -14.47 -1.58 -13.24
CA PRO A 125 -13.39 -0.61 -13.25
C PRO A 125 -13.81 0.77 -12.70
N GLU A 126 -15.03 1.23 -13.01
CA GLU A 126 -15.60 2.48 -12.52
C GLU A 126 -15.83 2.45 -11.00
N ALA A 127 -16.28 1.30 -10.48
CA ALA A 127 -16.48 1.14 -9.03
C ALA A 127 -15.15 1.14 -8.28
N ILE A 128 -14.12 0.50 -8.84
CA ILE A 128 -12.75 0.51 -8.31
C ILE A 128 -12.22 1.94 -8.26
N TYR A 129 -12.34 2.70 -9.35
CA TYR A 129 -11.88 4.08 -9.41
C TYR A 129 -12.60 4.97 -8.38
N ARG A 130 -13.95 4.90 -8.33
CA ARG A 130 -14.74 5.68 -7.36
C ARG A 130 -14.39 5.35 -5.92
N LEU A 131 -14.11 4.08 -5.62
CA LEU A 131 -13.71 3.66 -4.29
C LEU A 131 -12.34 4.23 -3.91
N ALA A 132 -11.37 4.23 -4.83
CA ALA A 132 -10.07 4.85 -4.62
C ALA A 132 -10.20 6.37 -4.42
N GLU A 133 -10.96 7.05 -5.28
CA GLU A 133 -11.22 8.49 -5.19
C GLU A 133 -11.87 8.85 -3.84
N LYS A 134 -12.88 8.09 -3.40
CA LYS A 134 -13.51 8.26 -2.10
C LYS A 134 -12.51 8.05 -0.96
N THR A 135 -11.73 6.96 -0.98
CA THR A 135 -10.74 6.64 0.04
C THR A 135 -9.69 7.75 0.18
N LEU A 136 -9.23 8.31 -0.94
CA LEU A 136 -8.26 9.40 -0.93
C LEU A 136 -8.89 10.74 -0.50
N SER A 137 -10.14 11.01 -0.85
CA SER A 137 -10.85 12.22 -0.39
C SER A 137 -11.16 12.19 1.10
N GLU A 138 -11.45 11.02 1.66
CA GLU A 138 -11.70 10.81 3.09
C GLU A 138 -10.38 10.69 3.91
N ALA A 139 -9.23 10.70 3.24
CA ALA A 139 -7.92 10.57 3.89
C ALA A 139 -7.59 11.72 4.84
N GLY A 140 -8.23 12.89 4.68
CA GLY A 140 -8.01 14.05 5.56
C GLY A 140 -6.54 14.43 5.67
N ASP A 141 -6.06 14.58 6.91
CA ASP A 141 -4.71 15.01 7.24
C ASP A 141 -3.63 13.91 7.12
N LYS A 142 -3.99 12.74 6.58
CA LYS A 142 -3.02 11.66 6.37
C LYS A 142 -1.96 12.10 5.36
N GLN A 143 -0.70 11.93 5.74
CA GLN A 143 0.44 12.49 5.02
C GLN A 143 1.02 11.54 3.97
N ILE A 144 0.79 10.23 4.11
CA ILE A 144 1.39 9.21 3.25
C ILE A 144 0.30 8.43 2.52
N VAL A 145 0.42 8.34 1.20
CA VAL A 145 -0.43 7.53 0.33
C VAL A 145 0.38 6.35 -0.19
N ILE A 146 -0.12 5.14 0.02
CA ILE A 146 0.50 3.91 -0.46
C ILE A 146 -0.50 3.21 -1.38
N ALA A 147 -0.11 2.90 -2.62
CA ALA A 147 -0.97 2.25 -3.59
C ALA A 147 -0.29 1.03 -4.22
N ASP A 148 -0.93 -0.13 -4.13
CA ASP A 148 -0.42 -1.39 -4.66
C ASP A 148 -1.16 -1.73 -5.97
N GLU A 149 -0.47 -1.61 -7.10
CA GLU A 149 -0.99 -1.81 -8.47
C GLU A 149 -2.34 -1.11 -8.70
N PRO A 150 -2.47 0.20 -8.41
CA PRO A 150 -3.76 0.89 -8.33
C PRO A 150 -4.53 0.93 -9.65
N ALA A 151 -3.85 0.70 -10.77
CA ALA A 151 -4.45 0.71 -12.10
C ALA A 151 -4.59 -0.70 -12.73
N ALA A 152 -4.32 -1.79 -11.98
CA ALA A 152 -4.26 -3.15 -12.53
C ALA A 152 -5.57 -3.60 -13.22
N LEU A 153 -6.72 -3.20 -12.69
CA LEU A 153 -8.05 -3.60 -13.15
C LEU A 153 -8.84 -2.45 -13.82
N LEU A 154 -8.16 -1.35 -14.15
CA LEU A 154 -8.79 -0.18 -14.76
C LEU A 154 -8.65 -0.18 -16.28
N THR A 155 -9.61 0.46 -16.95
CA THR A 155 -9.49 0.80 -18.37
C THR A 155 -8.37 1.82 -18.58
N PRO A 156 -7.87 2.00 -19.82
CA PRO A 156 -6.83 3.01 -20.09
C PRO A 156 -7.22 4.42 -19.61
N GLU A 157 -8.45 4.86 -19.85
CA GLU A 157 -8.96 6.18 -19.46
C GLU A 157 -9.02 6.32 -17.92
N LEU A 158 -9.50 5.28 -17.23
CA LEU A 158 -9.56 5.28 -15.76
C LEU A 158 -8.17 5.16 -15.15
N SER A 159 -7.23 4.48 -15.83
CA SER A 159 -5.84 4.41 -15.39
C SER A 159 -5.16 5.77 -15.42
N GLU A 160 -5.41 6.57 -16.47
CA GLU A 160 -4.92 7.94 -16.57
C GLU A 160 -5.51 8.83 -15.47
N ARG A 161 -6.82 8.75 -15.26
CA ARG A 161 -7.47 9.47 -14.16
C ARG A 161 -6.95 9.06 -12.78
N MET A 162 -6.66 7.77 -12.57
CA MET A 162 -6.03 7.28 -11.34
C MET A 162 -4.64 7.88 -11.13
N LEU A 163 -3.84 7.96 -12.20
CA LEU A 163 -2.53 8.59 -12.16
C LEU A 163 -2.66 10.09 -11.79
N GLN A 164 -3.56 10.83 -12.45
CA GLN A 164 -3.81 12.24 -12.13
C GLN A 164 -4.26 12.42 -10.67
N LEU A 165 -5.10 11.51 -10.17
CA LEU A 165 -5.54 11.51 -8.78
C LEU A 165 -4.37 11.32 -7.81
N LEU A 166 -3.44 10.38 -8.08
CA LEU A 166 -2.26 10.14 -7.26
C LEU A 166 -1.26 11.30 -7.33
N VAL A 167 -1.05 11.87 -8.52
CA VAL A 167 -0.22 13.08 -8.70
C VAL A 167 -0.81 14.25 -7.92
N SER A 168 -2.12 14.46 -7.96
CA SER A 168 -2.77 15.52 -7.18
C SER A 168 -2.56 15.38 -5.65
N GLN A 169 -2.42 14.15 -5.14
CA GLN A 169 -2.08 13.95 -3.74
C GLN A 169 -0.62 14.35 -3.44
N ALA A 170 0.30 14.09 -4.37
CA ALA A 170 1.68 14.56 -4.25
C ALA A 170 1.73 16.10 -4.33
N ASP A 171 1.05 16.72 -5.30
CA ASP A 171 0.97 18.19 -5.44
C ASP A 171 0.36 18.85 -4.19
N ALA A 172 -0.51 18.14 -3.47
CA ALA A 172 -1.04 18.58 -2.17
C ALA A 172 -0.03 18.42 -1.01
N GLY A 173 1.23 18.04 -1.29
CA GLY A 173 2.31 17.92 -0.32
C GLY A 173 2.41 16.56 0.37
N LYS A 174 1.65 15.55 -0.04
CA LYS A 174 1.73 14.21 0.55
C LYS A 174 2.90 13.41 -0.04
N THR A 175 3.45 12.49 0.75
CA THR A 175 4.37 11.46 0.25
C THR A 175 3.57 10.37 -0.45
N VAL A 176 3.77 10.15 -1.75
CA VAL A 176 3.02 9.13 -2.52
C VAL A 176 3.94 8.01 -2.95
N LEU A 177 3.65 6.78 -2.51
CA LEU A 177 4.36 5.56 -2.93
C LEU A 177 3.41 4.66 -3.70
N ILE A 178 3.80 4.28 -4.91
CA ILE A 178 3.05 3.35 -5.73
C ILE A 178 3.89 2.13 -6.09
N ALA A 179 3.31 0.95 -6.02
CA ALA A 179 3.88 -0.23 -6.66
C ALA A 179 3.22 -0.41 -8.01
N SER A 180 3.97 -0.40 -9.11
CA SER A 180 3.39 -0.59 -10.44
C SER A 180 4.39 -1.13 -11.46
N ARG A 181 3.85 -1.83 -12.47
CA ARG A 181 4.57 -2.26 -13.67
C ARG A 181 4.17 -1.46 -14.92
N ARG A 182 3.21 -0.55 -14.78
CA ARG A 182 2.70 0.23 -15.93
C ARG A 182 3.66 1.35 -16.29
N PRO A 183 4.11 1.43 -17.58
CA PRO A 183 5.06 2.45 -18.01
C PRO A 183 4.59 3.87 -17.71
N GLN A 184 3.30 4.17 -17.89
CA GLN A 184 2.75 5.51 -17.66
C GLN A 184 2.92 5.97 -16.20
N LEU A 185 2.75 5.04 -15.23
CA LEU A 185 2.93 5.34 -13.81
C LEU A 185 4.42 5.50 -13.45
N ILE A 186 5.27 4.73 -14.12
CA ILE A 186 6.73 4.79 -13.91
C ILE A 186 7.30 6.08 -14.49
N GLU A 187 6.87 6.51 -15.67
CA GLU A 187 7.34 7.72 -16.36
C GLU A 187 6.96 9.01 -15.62
N GLN A 188 5.84 9.02 -14.92
CA GLN A 188 5.36 10.19 -14.15
C GLN A 188 5.95 10.25 -12.73
N ALA A 189 6.65 9.21 -12.30
CA ALA A 189 7.23 9.19 -10.96
C ALA A 189 8.47 10.10 -10.86
N ASN A 190 8.59 10.86 -9.78
CA ASN A 190 9.78 11.65 -9.47
C ASN A 190 10.97 10.75 -9.12
N GLN A 191 10.70 9.57 -8.55
CA GLN A 191 11.70 8.57 -8.21
C GLN A 191 11.20 7.17 -8.58
N VAL A 192 12.09 6.33 -9.10
CA VAL A 192 11.79 4.92 -9.44
C VAL A 192 12.74 4.00 -8.68
N ILE A 193 12.17 3.03 -7.97
CA ILE A 193 12.88 1.99 -7.22
C ILE A 193 12.61 0.65 -7.91
N SER A 194 13.65 -0.04 -8.36
CA SER A 194 13.53 -1.36 -8.99
C SER A 194 13.87 -2.48 -7.99
N LEU A 195 12.97 -3.49 -7.92
CA LEU A 195 13.14 -4.71 -7.13
C LEU A 195 13.44 -5.92 -8.00
#